data_f8f6336dae7803bce29617df71cb0776
#
_entry.id   f8f6336dae7803bce29617df71cb0776
#
_cell.length_a   1.000
_cell.length_b   1.000
_cell.length_c   1.000
_cell.angle_alpha   90.00
_cell.angle_beta   90.00
_cell.angle_gamma   90.00
#
_symmetry.space_group_name_H-M   'P 1'
#
loop_
_entity.id
_entity.type
_entity.pdbx_description
1 polymer ?
#
loop_
_entity_poly.entity_id
_entity_poly.type
_entity_poly.pdbx_seq_one_letter_code
_entity_poly.pdbx_strand_id
1 'polypeptide(L)'
;MRHEQLKKIETYDIVEPQSARVYPELAVPDVPAAVGLMIVANYVLIVALFALTIASAGAAPFMIGVDLVFLAAFFSVPFIFLNMEPEGTRRPSLARFMATGMQTYTGHVTGGSALAQMFVVPASLALGVLAIGIIVVVGL
;
A
#
# COMPACT_ATOMS: atom_id res chain seq x y z
N MET A 1 -34.13 54.96 -11.59
CA MET A 1 -32.72 54.58 -11.41
C MET A 1 -32.48 53.62 -10.23
N ARG A 2 -33.17 53.75 -9.11
CA ARG A 2 -32.95 52.86 -7.93
C ARG A 2 -33.46 51.42 -8.09
N HIS A 3 -34.58 51.25 -8.83
CA HIS A 3 -35.17 49.92 -9.09
C HIS A 3 -34.39 49.06 -10.08
N GLU A 4 -33.66 49.65 -11.00
CA GLU A 4 -32.80 48.91 -11.93
C GLU A 4 -31.54 48.36 -11.24
N GLN A 5 -31.02 49.10 -10.23
CA GLN A 5 -29.85 48.62 -9.47
C GLN A 5 -30.24 47.45 -8.56
N LEU A 6 -31.44 47.46 -8.00
CA LEU A 6 -31.92 46.36 -7.17
C LEU A 6 -32.18 45.11 -8.00
N LYS A 7 -32.68 45.25 -9.20
CA LYS A 7 -32.87 44.13 -10.15
C LYS A 7 -31.55 43.51 -10.62
N LYS A 8 -30.48 44.32 -10.67
CA LYS A 8 -29.15 43.86 -11.01
C LYS A 8 -28.45 43.13 -9.85
N ILE A 9 -28.86 43.42 -8.62
CA ILE A 9 -28.37 42.73 -7.41
C ILE A 9 -29.11 41.40 -7.19
N GLU A 10 -30.40 41.34 -7.59
CA GLU A 10 -31.19 40.12 -7.50
C GLU A 10 -30.83 39.12 -8.62
N THR A 11 -30.22 39.58 -9.71
CA THR A 11 -29.70 38.74 -10.80
C THR A 11 -28.22 38.37 -10.58
N TYR A 12 -27.57 38.83 -9.50
CA TYR A 12 -26.50 38.08 -8.92
C TYR A 12 -27.15 36.88 -8.24
N ASP A 13 -27.68 36.01 -9.10
CA ASP A 13 -27.84 34.62 -8.77
C ASP A 13 -26.61 34.30 -7.95
N ILE A 14 -26.85 33.99 -6.71
CA ILE A 14 -25.94 33.20 -5.95
C ILE A 14 -25.76 31.97 -6.84
N VAL A 15 -24.82 32.05 -7.80
CA VAL A 15 -24.14 30.89 -8.26
C VAL A 15 -23.53 30.38 -6.97
N GLU A 16 -24.37 29.67 -6.19
CA GLU A 16 -23.81 28.71 -5.26
C GLU A 16 -22.70 28.11 -6.08
N PRO A 17 -21.43 28.27 -5.67
CA PRO A 17 -20.47 27.37 -6.20
C PRO A 17 -21.16 26.03 -5.92
N GLN A 18 -21.68 25.40 -6.96
CA GLN A 18 -21.73 23.97 -6.97
C GLN A 18 -20.26 23.62 -6.80
N SER A 19 -19.79 23.81 -5.59
CA SER A 19 -18.88 22.86 -5.02
C SER A 19 -19.68 21.57 -5.21
N ALA A 20 -19.64 21.07 -6.43
CA ALA A 20 -19.75 19.66 -6.64
C ALA A 20 -19.00 19.14 -5.44
N ARG A 21 -19.72 18.63 -4.47
CA ARG A 21 -19.08 17.83 -3.44
C ARG A 21 -18.42 16.77 -4.28
N VAL A 22 -17.18 17.05 -4.64
CA VAL A 22 -16.28 16.04 -5.14
C VAL A 22 -16.16 15.15 -3.91
N TYR A 23 -17.18 14.29 -3.77
CA TYR A 23 -16.97 13.10 -2.98
C TYR A 23 -15.71 12.56 -3.60
N PRO A 24 -14.62 12.44 -2.83
CA PRO A 24 -13.42 11.87 -3.41
C PRO A 24 -13.90 10.56 -4.01
N GLU A 25 -13.98 10.55 -5.34
CA GLU A 25 -14.33 9.37 -6.10
C GLU A 25 -13.44 8.31 -5.50
N LEU A 26 -14.05 7.26 -4.94
CA LEU A 26 -13.33 6.19 -4.23
C LEU A 26 -12.13 5.88 -5.09
N ALA A 27 -10.95 6.29 -4.62
CA ALA A 27 -9.76 6.30 -5.45
C ALA A 27 -9.58 4.89 -5.98
N VAL A 28 -9.73 4.73 -7.30
CA VAL A 28 -9.46 3.46 -7.95
C VAL A 28 -8.08 3.04 -7.48
N PRO A 29 -7.90 1.82 -6.91
CA PRO A 29 -6.61 1.43 -6.38
C PRO A 29 -5.58 1.48 -7.49
N ASP A 30 -4.69 2.46 -7.42
CA ASP A 30 -3.64 2.69 -8.41
C ASP A 30 -2.58 1.59 -8.39
N VAL A 31 -2.54 0.81 -7.31
CA VAL A 31 -1.52 -0.22 -7.09
C VAL A 31 -2.01 -1.58 -7.61
N PRO A 32 -1.24 -2.25 -8.49
CA PRO A 32 -1.55 -3.57 -8.99
C PRO A 32 -1.61 -4.62 -7.87
N ALA A 33 -2.50 -5.60 -7.98
CA ALA A 33 -2.56 -6.74 -7.05
C ALA A 33 -1.24 -7.53 -7.00
N ALA A 34 -0.49 -7.56 -8.10
CA ALA A 34 0.83 -8.18 -8.16
C ALA A 34 1.83 -7.56 -7.18
N VAL A 35 1.78 -6.24 -6.97
CA VAL A 35 2.65 -5.55 -6.00
C VAL A 35 2.31 -5.99 -4.58
N GLY A 36 1.03 -6.06 -4.24
CA GLY A 36 0.57 -6.59 -2.94
C GLY A 36 1.04 -8.02 -2.69
N LEU A 37 0.90 -8.90 -3.71
CA LEU A 37 1.40 -10.27 -3.62
C LEU A 37 2.92 -10.34 -3.40
N MET A 38 3.69 -9.51 -4.09
CA MET A 38 5.15 -9.45 -3.93
C MET A 38 5.54 -8.98 -2.52
N ILE A 39 4.80 -8.03 -1.93
CA ILE A 39 5.01 -7.59 -0.56
C ILE A 39 4.76 -8.76 0.41
N VAL A 40 3.64 -9.45 0.29
CA VAL A 40 3.32 -10.63 1.12
C VAL A 40 4.42 -11.69 0.98
N ALA A 41 4.81 -12.02 -0.25
CA ALA A 41 5.86 -13.00 -0.52
C ALA A 41 7.20 -12.62 0.14
N ASN A 42 7.57 -11.33 0.14
CA ASN A 42 8.78 -10.86 0.80
C ASN A 42 8.72 -11.02 2.32
N TYR A 43 7.58 -10.75 2.96
CA TYR A 43 7.43 -10.98 4.41
C TYR A 43 7.42 -12.46 4.76
N VAL A 44 6.79 -13.31 3.95
CA VAL A 44 6.88 -14.77 4.11
C VAL A 44 8.33 -15.24 3.98
N LEU A 45 9.10 -14.69 3.04
CA LEU A 45 10.53 -14.97 2.90
C LEU A 45 11.31 -14.59 4.16
N ILE A 46 11.04 -13.41 4.76
CA ILE A 46 11.69 -12.96 6.00
C ILE A 46 11.43 -13.97 7.12
N VAL A 47 10.18 -14.38 7.32
CA VAL A 47 9.83 -15.38 8.35
C VAL A 47 10.49 -16.71 8.06
N ALA A 48 10.55 -17.15 6.81
CA ALA A 48 11.23 -18.40 6.43
C ALA A 48 12.75 -18.35 6.70
N LEU A 49 13.42 -17.25 6.35
CA LEU A 49 14.84 -17.03 6.64
C LEU A 49 15.10 -17.02 8.15
N PHE A 50 14.23 -16.35 8.90
CA PHE A 50 14.32 -16.32 10.35
C PHE A 50 14.12 -17.72 10.94
N ALA A 51 13.09 -18.46 10.50
CA ALA A 51 12.83 -19.82 10.92
C ALA A 51 14.02 -20.75 10.68
N LEU A 52 14.67 -20.65 9.52
CA LEU A 52 15.88 -21.42 9.19
C LEU A 52 17.05 -21.06 10.11
N THR A 53 17.20 -19.79 10.47
CA THR A 53 18.27 -19.30 11.34
C THR A 53 18.14 -19.83 12.77
N ILE A 54 16.90 -19.89 13.31
CA ILE A 54 16.65 -20.30 14.70
C ILE A 54 16.18 -21.74 14.85
N ALA A 55 16.14 -22.52 13.75
CA ALA A 55 15.56 -23.88 13.74
C ALA A 55 16.12 -24.82 14.81
N SER A 56 17.38 -24.61 15.23
CA SER A 56 18.06 -25.40 16.29
C SER A 56 17.72 -24.94 17.72
N ALA A 57 17.08 -23.79 17.89
CA ALA A 57 16.72 -23.28 19.21
C ALA A 57 15.44 -23.96 19.73
N GLY A 58 15.45 -24.42 21.00
CA GLY A 58 14.31 -25.14 21.57
C GLY A 58 12.98 -24.36 21.60
N ALA A 59 13.03 -23.01 21.63
CA ALA A 59 11.86 -22.14 21.59
C ALA A 59 11.45 -21.72 20.16
N ALA A 60 12.17 -22.17 19.13
CA ALA A 60 11.93 -21.78 17.75
C ALA A 60 10.48 -21.99 17.28
N PRO A 61 9.81 -23.13 17.51
CA PRO A 61 8.45 -23.32 17.03
C PRO A 61 7.47 -22.31 17.62
N PHE A 62 7.63 -21.94 18.87
CA PHE A 62 6.79 -20.95 19.54
C PHE A 62 6.99 -19.56 18.93
N MET A 63 8.23 -19.13 18.74
CA MET A 63 8.58 -17.82 18.14
C MET A 63 8.04 -17.72 16.72
N ILE A 64 8.27 -18.75 15.90
CA ILE A 64 7.74 -18.80 14.52
C ILE A 64 6.21 -18.75 14.52
N GLY A 65 5.56 -19.46 15.44
CA GLY A 65 4.10 -19.42 15.58
C GLY A 65 3.58 -18.03 15.89
N VAL A 66 4.23 -17.29 16.79
CA VAL A 66 3.89 -15.89 17.10
C VAL A 66 4.08 -15.00 15.89
N ASP A 67 5.20 -15.11 15.17
CA ASP A 67 5.48 -14.32 13.97
C ASP A 67 4.41 -14.56 12.87
N LEU A 68 4.00 -15.81 12.66
CA LEU A 68 2.96 -16.16 11.69
C LEU A 68 1.60 -15.58 12.08
N VAL A 69 1.24 -15.58 13.37
CA VAL A 69 0.00 -14.97 13.85
C VAL A 69 0.03 -13.46 13.62
N PHE A 70 1.14 -12.80 13.92
CA PHE A 70 1.32 -11.37 13.66
C PHE A 70 1.24 -11.05 12.18
N LEU A 71 1.88 -11.85 11.34
CA LEU A 71 1.84 -11.68 9.89
C LEU A 71 0.40 -11.82 9.36
N ALA A 72 -0.31 -12.85 9.81
CA ALA A 72 -1.71 -13.06 9.44
C ALA A 72 -2.60 -11.90 9.89
N ALA A 73 -2.45 -11.43 11.13
CA ALA A 73 -3.19 -10.29 11.66
C ALA A 73 -2.88 -9.00 10.88
N PHE A 74 -1.60 -8.74 10.57
CA PHE A 74 -1.17 -7.58 9.81
C PHE A 74 -1.76 -7.54 8.40
N PHE A 75 -1.72 -8.66 7.68
CA PHE A 75 -2.26 -8.73 6.32
C PHE A 75 -3.78 -8.90 6.25
N SER A 76 -4.44 -9.29 7.35
CA SER A 76 -5.90 -9.39 7.38
C SER A 76 -6.57 -8.03 7.15
N VAL A 77 -6.00 -6.95 7.67
CA VAL A 77 -6.56 -5.59 7.52
C VAL A 77 -6.61 -5.15 6.06
N PRO A 78 -5.49 -5.07 5.31
CA PRO A 78 -5.55 -4.73 3.89
C PRO A 78 -6.37 -5.73 3.08
N PHE A 79 -6.36 -7.01 3.43
CA PHE A 79 -7.19 -8.02 2.76
C PHE A 79 -8.69 -7.74 2.92
N ILE A 80 -9.15 -7.37 4.12
CA ILE A 80 -10.54 -6.98 4.37
C ILE A 80 -10.90 -5.75 3.56
N PHE A 81 -10.05 -4.71 3.58
CA PHE A 81 -10.29 -3.48 2.81
C PHE A 81 -10.39 -3.74 1.32
N LEU A 82 -9.52 -4.60 0.78
CA LEU A 82 -9.54 -4.95 -0.63
C LEU A 82 -10.80 -5.73 -1.05
N ASN A 83 -11.41 -6.48 -0.11
CA ASN A 83 -12.67 -7.20 -0.35
C ASN A 83 -13.90 -6.30 -0.19
N MET A 84 -13.77 -5.13 0.43
CA MET A 84 -14.85 -4.15 0.56
C MET A 84 -14.95 -3.20 -0.64
N GLU A 85 -14.00 -3.28 -1.58
CA GLU A 85 -14.06 -2.49 -2.81
C GLU A 85 -15.26 -2.89 -3.68
N PRO A 86 -15.94 -1.91 -4.33
CA PRO A 86 -17.05 -2.22 -5.23
C PRO A 86 -16.63 -3.17 -6.35
N GLU A 87 -17.49 -4.13 -6.66
CA GLU A 87 -17.29 -5.04 -7.79
C GLU A 87 -17.17 -4.25 -9.09
N GLY A 88 -16.14 -4.55 -9.88
CA GLY A 88 -15.88 -3.90 -11.17
C GLY A 88 -14.71 -2.91 -11.20
N THR A 89 -14.10 -2.63 -10.07
CA THR A 89 -12.90 -1.80 -10.02
C THR A 89 -11.71 -2.55 -10.65
N ARG A 90 -11.42 -2.23 -11.89
CA ARG A 90 -10.33 -2.89 -12.63
C ARG A 90 -9.00 -2.34 -12.18
N ARG A 91 -8.26 -3.13 -11.41
CA ARG A 91 -6.89 -2.77 -10.99
C ARG A 91 -5.96 -2.70 -12.20
N PRO A 92 -5.05 -1.74 -12.26
CA PRO A 92 -4.09 -1.64 -13.34
C PRO A 92 -3.18 -2.88 -13.39
N SER A 93 -2.74 -3.24 -14.59
CA SER A 93 -1.67 -4.24 -14.73
C SER A 93 -0.34 -3.66 -14.25
N LEU A 94 0.60 -4.53 -13.84
CA LEU A 94 1.94 -4.11 -13.42
C LEU A 94 2.64 -3.29 -14.51
N ALA A 95 2.51 -3.70 -15.79
CA ALA A 95 3.10 -2.99 -16.91
C ALA A 95 2.53 -1.57 -17.06
N ARG A 96 1.22 -1.41 -16.91
CA ARG A 96 0.57 -0.09 -16.94
C ARG A 96 1.02 0.76 -15.76
N PHE A 97 1.07 0.20 -14.56
CA PHE A 97 1.56 0.89 -13.36
C PHE A 97 3.00 1.41 -13.55
N MET A 98 3.88 0.58 -14.11
CA MET A 98 5.26 0.99 -14.40
C MET A 98 5.35 2.13 -15.42
N ALA A 99 4.45 2.14 -16.41
CA ALA A 99 4.42 3.16 -17.45
C ALA A 99 3.77 4.47 -17.00
N THR A 100 2.68 4.39 -16.23
CA THR A 100 1.89 5.58 -15.86
C THR A 100 2.20 6.10 -14.46
N GLY A 101 2.77 5.28 -13.56
CA GLY A 101 2.97 5.64 -12.16
C GLY A 101 1.65 5.73 -11.38
N MET A 102 1.68 6.47 -10.29
CA MET A 102 0.53 6.73 -9.44
C MET A 102 0.47 8.19 -8.99
N GLN A 103 -0.75 8.67 -8.75
CA GLN A 103 -0.97 9.97 -8.13
C GLN A 103 -0.96 9.82 -6.60
N THR A 104 -0.11 10.61 -5.95
CA THR A 104 -0.07 10.70 -4.50
C THR A 104 -0.55 12.07 -4.06
N TYR A 105 -0.80 12.24 -2.78
CA TYR A 105 -1.22 13.52 -2.23
C TYR A 105 -0.19 14.63 -2.46
N THR A 106 1.07 14.28 -2.60
CA THR A 106 2.19 15.21 -2.85
C THR A 106 2.55 15.37 -4.32
N GLY A 107 1.86 14.67 -5.23
CA GLY A 107 2.07 14.75 -6.67
C GLY A 107 2.23 13.39 -7.35
N HIS A 108 2.63 13.43 -8.61
CA HIS A 108 2.83 12.24 -9.43
C HIS A 108 4.14 11.54 -9.08
N VAL A 109 4.07 10.22 -8.87
CA VAL A 109 5.22 9.35 -8.59
C VAL A 109 5.30 8.29 -9.69
N THR A 110 6.50 8.11 -10.28
CA THR A 110 6.71 7.06 -11.29
C THR A 110 6.57 5.66 -10.68
N GLY A 111 6.13 4.69 -11.47
CA GLY A 111 5.92 3.31 -10.99
C GLY A 111 7.19 2.70 -10.38
N GLY A 112 8.36 2.95 -10.97
CA GLY A 112 9.63 2.48 -10.43
C GLY A 112 9.98 3.09 -9.08
N SER A 113 9.77 4.40 -8.92
CA SER A 113 10.00 5.09 -7.64
C SER A 113 9.04 4.60 -6.55
N ALA A 114 7.76 4.41 -6.91
CA ALA A 114 6.77 3.87 -6.00
C ALA A 114 7.14 2.45 -5.53
N LEU A 115 7.53 1.56 -6.44
CA LEU A 115 8.00 0.22 -6.08
C LEU A 115 9.26 0.27 -5.20
N ALA A 116 10.25 1.09 -5.53
CA ALA A 116 11.44 1.23 -4.71
C ALA A 116 11.09 1.65 -3.28
N GLN A 117 10.20 2.62 -3.11
CA GLN A 117 9.76 3.08 -1.79
C GLN A 117 8.99 1.99 -1.03
N MET A 118 8.14 1.21 -1.71
CA MET A 118 7.38 0.13 -1.09
C MET A 118 8.27 -1.04 -0.66
N PHE A 119 9.35 -1.32 -1.40
CA PHE A 119 10.18 -2.49 -1.20
C PHE A 119 11.47 -2.22 -0.41
N VAL A 120 11.91 -0.97 -0.27
CA VAL A 120 13.18 -0.66 0.41
C VAL A 120 13.23 -1.21 1.84
N VAL A 121 12.16 -1.06 2.60
CA VAL A 121 12.11 -1.55 3.99
C VAL A 121 12.04 -3.08 4.04
N PRO A 122 11.07 -3.76 3.42
CA PRO A 122 11.00 -5.22 3.50
C PRO A 122 12.21 -5.91 2.86
N ALA A 123 12.79 -5.36 1.79
CA ALA A 123 13.99 -5.92 1.18
C ALA A 123 15.23 -5.76 2.09
N SER A 124 15.40 -4.61 2.73
CA SER A 124 16.51 -4.41 3.67
C SER A 124 16.40 -5.31 4.90
N LEU A 125 15.17 -5.55 5.39
CA LEU A 125 14.92 -6.52 6.46
C LEU A 125 15.30 -7.94 6.03
N ALA A 126 14.89 -8.37 4.85
CA ALA A 126 15.23 -9.69 4.32
C ALA A 126 16.75 -9.88 4.21
N LEU A 127 17.46 -8.88 3.69
CA LEU A 127 18.92 -8.88 3.61
C LEU A 127 19.58 -8.92 5.00
N GLY A 128 19.05 -8.18 5.96
CA GLY A 128 19.54 -8.18 7.34
C GLY A 128 19.39 -9.55 7.99
N VAL A 129 18.21 -10.17 7.89
CA VAL A 129 17.97 -11.51 8.43
C VAL A 129 18.86 -12.54 7.74
N LEU A 130 19.03 -12.46 6.42
CA LEU A 130 19.92 -13.33 5.67
C LEU A 130 21.37 -13.19 6.13
N ALA A 131 21.87 -11.96 6.33
CA ALA A 131 23.22 -11.71 6.82
C ALA A 131 23.44 -12.29 8.22
N ILE A 132 22.48 -12.10 9.14
CA ILE A 132 22.51 -12.69 10.48
C ILE A 132 22.52 -14.23 10.38
N GLY A 133 21.67 -14.80 9.52
CA GLY A 133 21.61 -16.24 9.29
C GLY A 133 22.95 -16.81 8.83
N ILE A 134 23.62 -16.13 7.89
CA ILE A 134 24.96 -16.53 7.41
C ILE A 134 25.98 -16.48 8.57
N ILE A 135 26.00 -15.41 9.35
CA ILE A 135 26.92 -15.26 10.50
C ILE A 135 26.71 -16.41 11.49
N VAL A 136 25.48 -16.74 11.83
CA VAL A 136 25.16 -17.83 12.78
C VAL A 136 25.57 -19.18 12.22
N VAL A 137 25.35 -19.45 10.94
CA VAL A 137 25.72 -20.75 10.32
C VAL A 137 27.22 -20.90 10.15
N VAL A 138 27.95 -19.83 9.83
CA VAL A 138 29.41 -19.86 9.66
C VAL A 138 30.12 -19.85 11.00
N GLY A 139 29.42 -19.52 12.09
CA GLY A 139 30.02 -19.52 13.45
C GLY A 139 30.94 -18.32 13.73
N LEU A 140 30.67 -17.18 13.03
CA LEU A 140 31.37 -15.90 13.24
C LEU A 140 30.79 -15.13 14.41
#